data_36daf61ae0afe0a7530bda1d529314d9
#
_entry.id   36daf61ae0afe0a7530bda1d529314d9
#
_cell.length_a   1.000
_cell.length_b   1.000
_cell.length_c   1.000
_cell.angle_alpha   90.00
_cell.angle_beta   90.00
_cell.angle_gamma   90.00
#
_symmetry.space_group_name_H-M   'P 1'
#
loop_
_entity.id
_entity.type
_entity.pdbx_description
1 polymer ?
#
loop_
_entity_poly.entity_id
_entity_poly.type
_entity_poly.pdbx_seq_one_letter_code
_entity_poly.pdbx_strand_id
1 'polypeptide(L)'
;MWIWFLLCTLFLATKESAQKEDACIFILCRNTDIHGLKDTITKFEKYFNKKYQYPYVVVNDVEFTPEFKKDFNALTTNPVEYGTIPKEHWGYPTWIDKERASRERTRMERDNIIYGGSESYRHMCRYFSGFFFEHPLTKKYRYYWRVEPDTQLHCPIDYDVFEYMRIHNKKYGFTITLHEYPQTVQSLWRTIQQFVSSYNTFYKEGDFWTLVEPLNLHRFITDDMYTRYNMCHFWSNFEIADFSFFRSKKYKAFFEFLDRSGGFFYERWGDAPVHSIAASLFLNKDEIHYFEDIGYTHPPFTHCPRMSLQKSPCSCNVSTSVDITMPMCINLYKKIPR
;
A
#
# COMPACT_ATOMS: atom_id res chain seq x y z
N MET A 1 72.26 10.38 -3.38
CA MET A 1 71.39 10.61 -2.20
C MET A 1 70.08 11.19 -2.71
N TRP A 2 69.10 10.34 -3.00
CA TRP A 2 67.78 10.75 -3.58
C TRP A 2 66.74 10.67 -2.49
N ILE A 3 66.11 11.83 -2.14
CA ILE A 3 65.07 11.96 -1.14
C ILE A 3 63.75 11.82 -1.88
N TRP A 4 62.99 10.75 -1.61
CA TRP A 4 61.62 10.57 -2.05
C TRP A 4 60.68 11.30 -1.11
N PHE A 5 59.96 12.33 -1.61
CA PHE A 5 58.83 12.95 -0.92
C PHE A 5 57.60 12.10 -1.18
N LEU A 6 57.12 11.41 -0.14
CA LEU A 6 55.79 10.80 -0.13
C LEU A 6 54.75 11.91 0.09
N LEU A 7 54.00 12.28 -0.97
CA LEU A 7 52.80 13.07 -0.86
C LEU A 7 51.63 12.15 -0.38
N CYS A 8 51.31 12.25 0.92
CA CYS A 8 50.15 11.62 1.50
C CYS A 8 48.92 12.51 1.17
N THR A 9 48.21 12.20 0.09
CA THR A 9 46.90 12.84 -0.21
C THR A 9 45.85 12.31 0.77
N LEU A 10 45.51 13.11 1.76
CA LEU A 10 44.33 12.89 2.60
C LEU A 10 43.08 13.05 1.71
N PHE A 11 42.45 11.95 1.35
CA PHE A 11 41.08 11.94 0.87
C PHE A 11 40.18 12.28 2.07
N LEU A 12 39.82 13.54 2.19
CA LEU A 12 38.69 13.97 3.00
C LEU A 12 37.45 13.40 2.30
N ALA A 13 36.92 12.26 2.74
CA ALA A 13 35.61 11.78 2.40
C ALA A 13 34.63 12.83 2.96
N THR A 14 34.20 13.74 2.13
CA THR A 14 33.02 14.56 2.40
C THR A 14 31.86 13.59 2.56
N LYS A 15 31.33 13.50 3.78
CA LYS A 15 30.08 12.81 4.05
C LYS A 15 29.03 13.56 3.24
N GLU A 16 28.72 13.08 2.02
CA GLU A 16 27.55 13.54 1.28
C GLU A 16 26.38 13.39 2.24
N SER A 17 25.74 14.51 2.55
CA SER A 17 24.47 14.48 3.28
C SER A 17 23.54 13.62 2.42
N ALA A 18 23.14 12.45 2.91
CA ALA A 18 22.22 11.58 2.18
C ALA A 18 21.02 12.43 1.74
N GLN A 19 20.88 12.59 0.42
CA GLN A 19 19.79 13.38 -0.14
C GLN A 19 18.49 12.67 0.25
N LYS A 20 17.59 13.39 0.93
CA LYS A 20 16.30 12.88 1.36
C LYS A 20 15.50 12.44 0.13
N GLU A 21 14.84 11.29 0.23
CA GLU A 21 14.05 10.75 -0.88
C GLU A 21 12.81 11.62 -1.15
N ASP A 22 12.38 11.66 -2.42
CA ASP A 22 11.13 12.31 -2.83
C ASP A 22 9.93 11.45 -2.38
N ALA A 23 9.57 11.54 -1.12
CA ALA A 23 8.57 10.70 -0.49
C ALA A 23 7.60 11.49 0.39
N CYS A 24 6.42 10.93 0.62
CA CYS A 24 5.41 11.48 1.52
C CYS A 24 4.76 10.40 2.38
N ILE A 25 4.22 10.82 3.51
CA ILE A 25 3.30 10.03 4.33
C ILE A 25 1.89 10.36 3.85
N PHE A 26 1.20 9.37 3.28
CA PHE A 26 -0.11 9.56 2.66
C PHE A 26 -1.23 9.10 3.59
N ILE A 27 -2.18 9.98 3.85
CA ILE A 27 -3.33 9.74 4.74
C ILE A 27 -4.62 10.11 4.03
N LEU A 28 -5.55 9.17 3.94
CA LEU A 28 -6.94 9.44 3.58
C LEU A 28 -7.79 9.32 4.84
N CYS A 29 -8.44 10.42 5.23
CA CYS A 29 -9.25 10.44 6.45
C CYS A 29 -10.37 11.47 6.37
N ARG A 30 -11.38 11.35 7.22
CA ARG A 30 -12.46 12.31 7.40
C ARG A 30 -12.10 13.33 8.49
N ASN A 31 -12.82 14.45 8.53
CA ASN A 31 -12.70 15.40 9.63
C ASN A 31 -12.96 14.78 11.02
N THR A 32 -13.82 13.75 11.07
CA THR A 32 -14.16 13.04 12.32
C THR A 32 -13.07 12.09 12.81
N ASP A 33 -12.12 11.72 11.95
CA ASP A 33 -11.09 10.71 12.26
C ASP A 33 -9.90 11.27 13.07
N ILE A 34 -9.94 12.54 13.42
CA ILE A 34 -8.86 13.24 14.17
C ILE A 34 -8.51 12.52 15.48
N HIS A 35 -9.48 11.91 16.15
CA HIS A 35 -9.25 11.19 17.41
C HIS A 35 -8.39 9.93 17.20
N GLY A 36 -8.69 9.13 16.17
CA GLY A 36 -7.87 7.97 15.80
C GLY A 36 -6.47 8.36 15.32
N LEU A 37 -6.37 9.50 14.61
CA LEU A 37 -5.09 10.03 14.14
C LEU A 37 -4.16 10.54 15.26
N LYS A 38 -4.69 11.01 16.41
CA LYS A 38 -3.85 11.49 17.51
C LYS A 38 -2.85 10.44 17.98
N ASP A 39 -3.31 9.24 18.29
CA ASP A 39 -2.43 8.16 18.75
C ASP A 39 -1.54 7.64 17.60
N THR A 40 -2.12 7.48 16.43
CA THR A 40 -1.40 7.04 15.22
C THR A 40 -0.21 7.96 14.93
N ILE A 41 -0.45 9.26 14.76
CA ILE A 41 0.61 10.20 14.38
C ILE A 41 1.62 10.39 15.51
N THR A 42 1.18 10.40 16.79
CA THR A 42 2.11 10.46 17.93
C THR A 42 3.10 9.30 17.92
N LYS A 43 2.64 8.07 17.66
CA LYS A 43 3.51 6.90 17.58
C LYS A 43 4.34 6.88 16.30
N PHE A 44 3.76 7.32 15.18
CA PHE A 44 4.46 7.41 13.92
C PHE A 44 5.62 8.43 13.98
N GLU A 45 5.41 9.60 14.57
CA GLU A 45 6.45 10.57 14.86
C GLU A 45 7.51 9.98 15.80
N LYS A 46 7.08 9.37 16.91
CA LYS A 46 8.00 8.79 17.90
C LYS A 46 8.94 7.74 17.31
N TYR A 47 8.42 6.85 16.47
CA TYR A 47 9.17 5.69 16.01
C TYR A 47 9.83 5.87 14.64
N PHE A 48 9.38 6.86 13.86
CA PHE A 48 9.93 7.11 12.52
C PHE A 48 10.07 8.59 12.17
N ASN A 49 8.97 9.34 12.03
CA ASN A 49 8.97 10.55 11.22
C ASN A 49 9.55 11.80 11.89
N LYS A 50 9.66 11.82 13.22
CA LYS A 50 10.42 12.88 13.92
C LYS A 50 11.90 12.88 13.52
N LYS A 51 12.46 11.69 13.20
CA LYS A 51 13.85 11.53 12.76
C LYS A 51 14.03 11.84 11.27
N TYR A 52 13.13 11.32 10.42
CA TYR A 52 13.28 11.38 8.96
C TYR A 52 12.57 12.56 8.31
N GLN A 53 11.61 13.16 8.98
CA GLN A 53 10.96 14.44 8.64
C GLN A 53 10.27 14.46 7.27
N TYR A 54 9.64 13.36 6.83
CA TYR A 54 8.87 13.33 5.60
C TYR A 54 7.56 14.12 5.72
N PRO A 55 7.14 14.84 4.66
CA PRO A 55 5.90 15.59 4.65
C PRO A 55 4.68 14.67 4.68
N TYR A 56 3.60 15.15 5.27
CA TYR A 56 2.30 14.52 5.22
C TYR A 56 1.48 15.06 4.05
N VAL A 57 0.82 14.17 3.32
CA VAL A 57 -0.22 14.48 2.33
C VAL A 57 -1.52 13.90 2.86
N VAL A 58 -2.41 14.77 3.32
CA VAL A 58 -3.68 14.40 3.97
C VAL A 58 -4.83 14.76 3.03
N VAL A 59 -5.62 13.76 2.63
CA VAL A 59 -6.71 13.95 1.66
C VAL A 59 -8.05 13.48 2.19
N ASN A 60 -9.13 14.09 1.69
CA ASN A 60 -10.50 13.76 2.02
C ASN A 60 -11.39 14.03 0.79
N ASP A 61 -12.60 13.47 0.78
CA ASP A 61 -13.60 13.73 -0.26
C ASP A 61 -14.31 15.10 -0.09
N VAL A 62 -14.14 15.71 1.08
CA VAL A 62 -14.58 17.08 1.39
C VAL A 62 -13.43 17.90 1.97
N GLU A 63 -13.58 19.22 2.00
CA GLU A 63 -12.55 20.09 2.60
C GLU A 63 -12.36 19.80 4.09
N PHE A 64 -11.10 19.90 4.51
CA PHE A 64 -10.77 19.83 5.94
C PHE A 64 -11.15 21.10 6.65
N THR A 65 -11.80 20.95 7.83
CA THR A 65 -12.16 22.09 8.67
C THR A 65 -10.94 22.76 9.29
N PRO A 66 -11.02 24.07 9.65
CA PRO A 66 -9.94 24.75 10.37
C PRO A 66 -9.55 24.04 11.66
N GLU A 67 -10.51 23.48 12.39
CA GLU A 67 -10.30 22.73 13.63
C GLU A 67 -9.47 21.47 13.38
N PHE A 68 -9.85 20.67 12.36
CA PHE A 68 -9.08 19.49 11.97
C PHE A 68 -7.62 19.85 11.65
N LYS A 69 -7.41 20.88 10.81
CA LYS A 69 -6.06 21.33 10.42
C LYS A 69 -5.26 21.80 11.63
N LYS A 70 -5.88 22.54 12.54
CA LYS A 70 -5.24 22.99 13.80
C LYS A 70 -4.81 21.79 14.64
N ASP A 71 -5.72 20.85 14.86
CA ASP A 71 -5.46 19.66 15.69
C ASP A 71 -4.41 18.76 15.08
N PHE A 72 -4.48 18.49 13.76
CA PHE A 72 -3.48 17.68 13.08
C PHE A 72 -2.09 18.34 13.08
N ASN A 73 -2.01 19.64 12.80
CA ASN A 73 -0.74 20.39 12.81
C ASN A 73 -0.08 20.44 14.21
N ALA A 74 -0.85 20.24 15.28
CA ALA A 74 -0.31 20.14 16.63
C ALA A 74 0.37 18.78 16.91
N LEU A 75 0.16 17.77 16.07
CA LEU A 75 0.72 16.43 16.26
C LEU A 75 2.12 16.26 15.64
N THR A 76 2.51 17.15 14.75
CA THR A 76 3.78 17.06 14.03
C THR A 76 4.38 18.44 13.76
N THR A 77 5.71 18.50 13.65
CA THR A 77 6.45 19.68 13.18
C THR A 77 6.81 19.58 11.68
N ASN A 78 6.49 18.45 11.06
CA ASN A 78 6.76 18.21 9.65
C ASN A 78 5.73 18.93 8.76
N PRO A 79 6.06 19.28 7.50
CA PRO A 79 5.11 19.88 6.57
C PRO A 79 3.86 19.03 6.37
N VAL A 80 2.69 19.65 6.33
CA VAL A 80 1.41 19.00 6.07
C VAL A 80 0.72 19.68 4.89
N GLU A 81 0.38 18.91 3.89
CA GLU A 81 -0.38 19.35 2.71
C GLU A 81 -1.78 18.74 2.76
N TYR A 82 -2.80 19.58 2.67
CA TYR A 82 -4.21 19.15 2.69
C TYR A 82 -4.79 19.23 1.29
N GLY A 83 -5.47 18.16 0.87
CA GLY A 83 -6.11 18.06 -0.43
C GLY A 83 -7.54 17.56 -0.38
N THR A 84 -8.31 17.94 -1.41
CA THR A 84 -9.66 17.41 -1.64
C THR A 84 -9.63 16.50 -2.84
N ILE A 85 -10.23 15.33 -2.71
CA ILE A 85 -10.31 14.34 -3.80
C ILE A 85 -11.28 14.87 -4.86
N PRO A 86 -10.89 14.89 -6.15
CA PRO A 86 -11.78 15.27 -7.24
C PRO A 86 -13.04 14.39 -7.26
N LYS A 87 -14.20 14.99 -7.54
CA LYS A 87 -15.50 14.29 -7.52
C LYS A 87 -15.57 13.10 -8.47
N GLU A 88 -14.87 13.17 -9.60
CA GLU A 88 -14.75 12.07 -10.57
C GLU A 88 -13.99 10.86 -10.02
N HIS A 89 -13.14 11.06 -9.01
CA HIS A 89 -12.39 10.00 -8.34
C HIS A 89 -13.13 9.44 -7.12
N TRP A 90 -14.16 10.16 -6.63
CA TRP A 90 -14.95 9.80 -5.45
C TRP A 90 -16.43 9.84 -5.76
N GLY A 91 -16.87 9.00 -6.68
CA GLY A 91 -18.26 8.94 -7.12
C GLY A 91 -18.50 7.78 -8.08
N TYR A 92 -19.73 7.67 -8.55
CA TYR A 92 -20.09 6.68 -9.55
C TYR A 92 -19.66 7.13 -10.94
N PRO A 93 -18.86 6.35 -11.66
CA PRO A 93 -18.64 6.55 -13.08
C PRO A 93 -19.93 6.42 -13.88
N THR A 94 -19.98 7.03 -15.07
CA THR A 94 -21.18 7.06 -15.92
C THR A 94 -21.64 5.68 -16.39
N TRP A 95 -20.75 4.68 -16.40
CA TRP A 95 -21.07 3.30 -16.80
C TRP A 95 -21.62 2.44 -15.68
N ILE A 96 -21.75 2.98 -14.45
CA ILE A 96 -22.31 2.26 -13.32
C ILE A 96 -23.79 2.50 -13.19
N ASP A 97 -24.56 1.41 -13.20
CA ASP A 97 -25.96 1.41 -12.81
C ASP A 97 -26.08 1.59 -11.28
N LYS A 98 -26.46 2.80 -10.87
CA LYS A 98 -26.55 3.18 -9.46
C LYS A 98 -27.64 2.42 -8.71
N GLU A 99 -28.75 2.08 -9.38
CA GLU A 99 -29.83 1.31 -8.77
C GLU A 99 -29.37 -0.13 -8.49
N ARG A 100 -28.69 -0.75 -9.45
CA ARG A 100 -28.07 -2.05 -9.24
C ARG A 100 -27.07 -1.99 -8.10
N ALA A 101 -26.17 -1.01 -8.08
CA ALA A 101 -25.20 -0.83 -7.01
C ALA A 101 -25.86 -0.69 -5.64
N SER A 102 -26.98 0.05 -5.56
CA SER A 102 -27.77 0.20 -4.32
C SER A 102 -28.40 -1.11 -3.87
N ARG A 103 -29.01 -1.87 -4.80
CA ARG A 103 -29.58 -3.19 -4.49
C ARG A 103 -28.53 -4.17 -3.96
N GLU A 104 -27.35 -4.19 -4.59
CA GLU A 104 -26.25 -5.07 -4.14
C GLU A 104 -25.71 -4.67 -2.77
N ARG A 105 -25.60 -3.37 -2.45
CA ARG A 105 -25.24 -2.91 -1.11
C ARG A 105 -26.25 -3.39 -0.06
N THR A 106 -27.55 -3.18 -0.32
CA THR A 106 -28.62 -3.63 0.59
C THR A 106 -28.58 -5.15 0.79
N ARG A 107 -28.32 -5.92 -0.28
CA ARG A 107 -28.15 -7.38 -0.18
C ARG A 107 -26.96 -7.75 0.72
N MET A 108 -25.79 -7.15 0.48
CA MET A 108 -24.60 -7.43 1.26
C MET A 108 -24.72 -7.00 2.73
N GLU A 109 -25.42 -5.92 3.01
CA GLU A 109 -25.72 -5.48 4.37
C GLU A 109 -26.62 -6.48 5.10
N ARG A 110 -27.72 -6.91 4.47
CA ARG A 110 -28.60 -7.95 4.98
C ARG A 110 -27.87 -9.27 5.23
N ASP A 111 -26.94 -9.63 4.34
CA ASP A 111 -26.14 -10.86 4.43
C ASP A 111 -24.96 -10.70 5.41
N ASN A 112 -24.88 -9.60 6.17
CA ASN A 112 -23.85 -9.26 7.16
C ASN A 112 -22.42 -9.31 6.60
N ILE A 113 -22.24 -8.97 5.32
CA ILE A 113 -20.92 -8.84 4.73
C ILE A 113 -20.24 -7.58 5.29
N ILE A 114 -19.01 -7.72 5.75
CA ILE A 114 -18.24 -6.60 6.32
C ILE A 114 -18.16 -5.43 5.33
N TYR A 115 -18.56 -4.22 5.77
CA TYR A 115 -18.69 -3.02 4.93
C TYR A 115 -19.65 -3.18 3.72
N GLY A 116 -20.48 -4.23 3.71
CA GLY A 116 -21.38 -4.54 2.60
C GLY A 116 -22.35 -3.42 2.26
N GLY A 117 -22.92 -2.74 3.26
CA GLY A 117 -23.82 -1.61 3.10
C GLY A 117 -23.13 -0.26 2.83
N SER A 118 -21.81 -0.16 3.01
CA SER A 118 -21.09 1.12 2.93
C SER A 118 -20.78 1.53 1.49
N GLU A 119 -21.33 2.67 1.05
CA GLU A 119 -21.01 3.30 -0.23
C GLU A 119 -19.63 3.96 -0.20
N SER A 120 -19.34 4.71 0.86
CA SER A 120 -18.06 5.43 1.00
C SER A 120 -16.87 4.48 1.05
N TYR A 121 -17.02 3.28 1.60
CA TYR A 121 -15.98 2.26 1.57
C TYR A 121 -15.64 1.84 0.14
N ARG A 122 -16.64 1.68 -0.74
CA ARG A 122 -16.43 1.36 -2.15
C ARG A 122 -15.72 2.48 -2.91
N HIS A 123 -16.08 3.72 -2.63
CA HIS A 123 -15.35 4.87 -3.20
C HIS A 123 -13.91 4.92 -2.73
N MET A 124 -13.64 4.65 -1.46
CA MET A 124 -12.30 4.58 -0.90
C MET A 124 -11.46 3.49 -1.56
N CYS A 125 -11.99 2.26 -1.68
CA CYS A 125 -11.29 1.15 -2.33
C CYS A 125 -11.00 1.45 -3.81
N ARG A 126 -11.97 2.05 -4.54
CA ARG A 126 -11.77 2.48 -5.92
C ARG A 126 -10.71 3.59 -6.02
N TYR A 127 -10.74 4.57 -5.13
CA TYR A 127 -9.77 5.65 -5.08
C TYR A 127 -8.35 5.16 -4.86
N PHE A 128 -8.14 4.32 -3.86
CA PHE A 128 -6.83 3.71 -3.63
C PHE A 128 -6.40 2.79 -4.77
N SER A 129 -7.32 2.08 -5.41
CA SER A 129 -6.96 1.22 -6.54
C SER A 129 -6.51 2.00 -7.78
N GLY A 130 -6.98 3.25 -8.00
CA GLY A 130 -6.77 3.86 -9.30
C GLY A 130 -6.40 5.33 -9.36
N PHE A 131 -6.53 6.10 -8.29
CA PHE A 131 -6.47 7.56 -8.40
C PHE A 131 -5.50 8.25 -7.44
N PHE A 132 -5.24 7.69 -6.27
CA PHE A 132 -4.44 8.34 -5.23
C PHE A 132 -3.03 8.74 -5.71
N PHE A 133 -2.44 7.95 -6.60
CA PHE A 133 -1.12 8.22 -7.17
C PHE A 133 -1.13 9.32 -8.26
N GLU A 134 -2.32 9.70 -8.76
CA GLU A 134 -2.52 10.81 -9.70
C GLU A 134 -3.03 12.09 -9.02
N HIS A 135 -3.27 12.07 -7.70
CA HIS A 135 -3.69 13.27 -6.98
C HIS A 135 -2.64 14.38 -7.12
N PRO A 136 -3.03 15.66 -7.34
CA PRO A 136 -2.07 16.74 -7.59
C PRO A 136 -0.95 16.84 -6.53
N LEU A 137 -1.26 16.59 -5.26
CA LEU A 137 -0.28 16.64 -4.17
C LEU A 137 0.71 15.47 -4.19
N THR A 138 0.36 14.33 -4.77
CA THR A 138 1.25 13.16 -4.82
C THR A 138 2.18 13.15 -6.03
N LYS A 139 1.85 13.89 -7.11
CA LYS A 139 2.59 13.85 -8.39
C LYS A 139 4.09 14.14 -8.28
N LYS A 140 4.49 14.99 -7.34
CA LYS A 140 5.89 15.37 -7.09
C LYS A 140 6.70 14.33 -6.33
N TYR A 141 6.04 13.34 -5.72
CA TYR A 141 6.72 12.30 -4.95
C TYR A 141 6.93 11.04 -5.77
N ARG A 142 8.04 10.37 -5.48
CA ARG A 142 8.37 9.05 -6.01
C ARG A 142 7.86 7.94 -5.13
N TYR A 143 7.92 8.12 -3.80
CA TYR A 143 7.52 7.11 -2.82
C TYR A 143 6.40 7.63 -1.92
N TYR A 144 5.68 6.72 -1.32
CA TYR A 144 4.75 7.02 -0.24
C TYR A 144 4.73 5.91 0.81
N TRP A 145 4.28 6.28 1.99
CA TRP A 145 3.86 5.35 3.03
C TRP A 145 2.42 5.67 3.41
N ARG A 146 1.51 4.71 3.20
CA ARG A 146 0.11 4.82 3.60
C ARG A 146 -0.01 4.65 5.11
N VAL A 147 -0.65 5.60 5.76
CA VAL A 147 -0.99 5.59 7.18
C VAL A 147 -2.49 5.83 7.32
N GLU A 148 -3.15 5.06 8.16
CA GLU A 148 -4.58 5.19 8.42
C GLU A 148 -4.86 5.56 9.87
N PRO A 149 -6.05 6.15 10.18
CA PRO A 149 -6.51 6.31 11.56
C PRO A 149 -6.52 4.98 12.31
N ASP A 150 -6.35 5.04 13.63
CA ASP A 150 -6.38 3.88 14.53
C ASP A 150 -5.25 2.84 14.32
N THR A 151 -4.25 3.17 13.51
CA THR A 151 -3.06 2.30 13.32
C THR A 151 -1.95 2.64 14.31
N GLN A 152 -1.05 1.68 14.55
CA GLN A 152 0.04 1.87 15.51
C GLN A 152 1.34 1.23 15.02
N LEU A 153 2.45 1.97 15.15
CA LEU A 153 3.79 1.39 15.14
C LEU A 153 4.17 0.97 16.56
N HIS A 154 4.96 -0.09 16.69
CA HIS A 154 5.35 -0.68 17.97
C HIS A 154 6.84 -0.65 18.26
N CYS A 155 7.67 -0.41 17.26
CA CYS A 155 9.11 -0.50 17.37
C CYS A 155 9.77 0.75 16.76
N PRO A 156 10.90 1.22 17.31
CA PRO A 156 11.74 2.21 16.64
C PRO A 156 12.23 1.70 15.29
N ILE A 157 12.16 2.56 14.27
CA ILE A 157 12.69 2.29 12.93
C ILE A 157 13.92 3.17 12.76
N ASP A 158 15.12 2.58 12.78
CA ASP A 158 16.39 3.31 12.81
C ASP A 158 17.07 3.46 11.43
N TYR A 159 16.40 3.06 10.38
CA TYR A 159 16.78 3.30 8.99
C TYR A 159 15.71 4.06 8.21
N ASP A 160 16.11 4.73 7.12
CA ASP A 160 15.17 5.38 6.22
C ASP A 160 14.55 4.34 5.29
N VAL A 161 13.24 4.11 5.43
CA VAL A 161 12.52 3.09 4.65
C VAL A 161 12.49 3.42 3.16
N PHE A 162 12.47 4.69 2.78
CA PHE A 162 12.43 5.10 1.38
C PHE A 162 13.80 4.99 0.72
N GLU A 163 14.87 5.34 1.45
CA GLU A 163 16.24 5.06 1.02
C GLU A 163 16.45 3.56 0.84
N TYR A 164 15.97 2.74 1.78
CA TYR A 164 16.00 1.28 1.66
C TYR A 164 15.30 0.80 0.38
N MET A 165 14.10 1.30 0.11
CA MET A 165 13.36 0.96 -1.12
C MET A 165 14.17 1.30 -2.37
N ARG A 166 14.82 2.47 -2.40
CA ARG A 166 15.66 2.90 -3.53
C ARG A 166 16.90 2.04 -3.70
N ILE A 167 17.68 1.85 -2.64
CA ILE A 167 18.96 1.12 -2.69
C ILE A 167 18.73 -0.33 -3.12
N HIS A 168 17.64 -0.95 -2.64
CA HIS A 168 17.31 -2.34 -2.93
C HIS A 168 16.33 -2.52 -4.09
N ASN A 169 16.10 -1.46 -4.88
CA ASN A 169 15.16 -1.45 -6.02
C ASN A 169 13.77 -2.02 -5.69
N LYS A 170 13.24 -1.70 -4.49
CA LYS A 170 11.92 -2.16 -4.07
C LYS A 170 10.83 -1.25 -4.65
N LYS A 171 9.74 -1.87 -5.09
CA LYS A 171 8.57 -1.19 -5.66
C LYS A 171 7.35 -1.27 -4.77
N TYR A 172 7.24 -2.31 -3.96
CA TYR A 172 6.10 -2.54 -3.08
C TYR A 172 6.56 -3.15 -1.75
N GLY A 173 6.04 -2.66 -0.64
CA GLY A 173 6.38 -3.13 0.69
C GLY A 173 5.15 -3.26 1.58
N PHE A 174 5.12 -4.30 2.39
CA PHE A 174 4.01 -4.68 3.28
C PHE A 174 4.51 -5.25 4.61
N THR A 175 3.60 -5.37 5.60
CA THR A 175 3.87 -6.04 6.89
C THR A 175 2.94 -7.22 7.14
N ILE A 176 1.67 -7.11 6.78
CA ILE A 176 0.64 -8.13 7.10
C ILE A 176 0.09 -8.73 5.81
N THR A 177 -0.15 -10.03 5.83
CA THR A 177 -0.89 -10.75 4.78
C THR A 177 -2.13 -11.40 5.37
N LEU A 178 -3.25 -11.33 4.67
CA LEU A 178 -4.54 -11.91 5.09
C LEU A 178 -5.21 -12.65 3.93
N HIS A 179 -6.31 -13.36 4.25
CA HIS A 179 -7.25 -13.84 3.26
C HIS A 179 -8.40 -12.84 3.08
N GLU A 180 -8.76 -12.57 1.84
CA GLU A 180 -9.94 -11.79 1.51
C GLU A 180 -11.22 -12.61 1.76
N TYR A 181 -12.32 -11.92 1.96
CA TYR A 181 -13.64 -12.53 2.07
C TYR A 181 -14.16 -12.90 0.67
N PRO A 182 -14.35 -14.19 0.34
CA PRO A 182 -14.75 -14.62 -1.01
C PRO A 182 -16.03 -13.95 -1.53
N GLN A 183 -16.96 -13.63 -0.61
CA GLN A 183 -18.22 -12.98 -0.95
C GLN A 183 -18.05 -11.58 -1.51
N THR A 184 -16.91 -10.94 -1.29
CA THR A 184 -16.65 -9.55 -1.71
C THR A 184 -15.94 -9.44 -3.06
N VAL A 185 -15.38 -10.55 -3.57
CA VAL A 185 -14.52 -10.59 -4.77
C VAL A 185 -14.92 -11.73 -5.73
N GLN A 186 -16.21 -12.06 -5.81
CA GLN A 186 -16.71 -13.24 -6.52
C GLN A 186 -16.29 -13.30 -7.99
N SER A 187 -16.28 -12.17 -8.68
CA SER A 187 -15.89 -12.09 -10.09
C SER A 187 -14.48 -11.51 -10.33
N LEU A 188 -13.78 -11.05 -9.28
CA LEU A 188 -12.48 -10.36 -9.45
C LEU A 188 -11.49 -11.19 -10.24
N TRP A 189 -11.26 -12.45 -9.84
CA TRP A 189 -10.27 -13.29 -10.49
C TRP A 189 -10.61 -13.57 -11.96
N ARG A 190 -11.87 -13.87 -12.25
CA ARG A 190 -12.35 -14.04 -13.63
C ARG A 190 -12.12 -12.78 -14.47
N THR A 191 -12.40 -11.62 -13.91
CA THR A 191 -12.17 -10.32 -14.59
C THR A 191 -10.69 -10.12 -14.89
N ILE A 192 -9.82 -10.50 -13.95
CA ILE A 192 -8.36 -10.42 -14.14
C ILE A 192 -7.88 -11.38 -15.23
N GLN A 193 -8.39 -12.60 -15.26
CA GLN A 193 -8.07 -13.56 -16.34
C GLN A 193 -8.52 -13.03 -17.71
N GLN A 194 -9.68 -12.36 -17.78
CA GLN A 194 -10.15 -11.69 -19.00
C GLN A 194 -9.22 -10.54 -19.40
N PHE A 195 -8.78 -9.71 -18.44
CA PHE A 195 -7.79 -8.67 -18.71
C PHE A 195 -6.51 -9.24 -19.29
N VAL A 196 -5.94 -10.26 -18.65
CA VAL A 196 -4.70 -10.92 -19.11
C VAL A 196 -4.86 -11.45 -20.54
N SER A 197 -5.97 -12.13 -20.84
CA SER A 197 -6.25 -12.67 -22.18
C SER A 197 -6.42 -11.57 -23.23
N SER A 198 -7.13 -10.49 -22.89
CA SER A 198 -7.39 -9.36 -23.79
C SER A 198 -6.11 -8.56 -24.06
N TYR A 199 -5.33 -8.30 -23.03
CA TYR A 199 -4.06 -7.59 -23.15
C TYR A 199 -3.11 -8.31 -24.10
N ASN A 200 -3.05 -9.64 -24.05
CA ASN A 200 -2.31 -10.50 -24.98
C ASN A 200 -2.69 -10.28 -26.44
N THR A 201 -3.97 -10.07 -26.69
CA THR A 201 -4.49 -9.96 -28.06
C THR A 201 -4.19 -8.60 -28.67
N PHE A 202 -4.21 -7.53 -27.87
CA PHE A 202 -4.09 -6.16 -28.35
C PHE A 202 -2.65 -5.62 -28.39
N TYR A 203 -1.77 -6.11 -27.52
CA TYR A 203 -0.40 -5.61 -27.37
C TYR A 203 0.63 -6.61 -27.91
N LYS A 204 0.43 -7.08 -29.15
CA LYS A 204 1.26 -8.11 -29.83
C LYS A 204 2.74 -7.78 -30.01
N GLU A 205 3.19 -6.59 -29.67
CA GLU A 205 4.59 -6.19 -29.81
C GLU A 205 5.31 -6.23 -28.45
N GLY A 206 6.10 -7.25 -28.26
CA GLY A 206 7.31 -7.26 -27.39
C GLY A 206 7.14 -7.22 -25.88
N ASP A 207 6.12 -6.56 -25.35
CA ASP A 207 6.03 -6.21 -23.94
C ASP A 207 5.17 -7.17 -23.08
N PHE A 208 4.51 -8.13 -23.69
CA PHE A 208 3.50 -8.93 -23.01
C PHE A 208 4.08 -10.07 -22.17
N TRP A 209 5.14 -10.72 -22.64
CA TRP A 209 5.82 -11.75 -21.84
C TRP A 209 6.42 -11.22 -20.54
N THR A 210 6.52 -9.91 -20.43
CA THR A 210 6.85 -9.22 -19.18
C THR A 210 5.65 -8.89 -18.27
N LEU A 211 4.41 -9.24 -18.63
CA LEU A 211 3.28 -9.18 -17.69
C LEU A 211 3.40 -10.26 -16.61
N VAL A 212 3.92 -11.40 -16.97
CA VAL A 212 4.18 -12.51 -16.06
C VAL A 212 5.70 -12.70 -16.02
N GLU A 213 6.38 -11.83 -15.27
CA GLU A 213 7.80 -12.00 -15.04
C GLU A 213 8.08 -13.43 -14.55
N PRO A 214 9.13 -14.10 -15.02
CA PRO A 214 9.44 -15.49 -14.64
C PRO A 214 9.58 -15.70 -13.13
N LEU A 215 9.88 -14.62 -12.38
CA LEU A 215 10.06 -14.59 -10.93
C LEU A 215 8.91 -13.88 -10.20
N ASN A 216 7.73 -13.79 -10.82
CA ASN A 216 6.56 -13.15 -10.22
C ASN A 216 6.00 -13.93 -9.02
N LEU A 217 5.08 -13.28 -8.30
CA LEU A 217 4.41 -13.87 -7.16
C LEU A 217 3.07 -14.55 -7.50
N HIS A 218 2.86 -15.04 -8.71
CA HIS A 218 1.62 -15.69 -9.09
C HIS A 218 1.22 -16.80 -8.10
N ARG A 219 2.18 -17.57 -7.59
CA ARG A 219 1.97 -18.59 -6.56
C ARG A 219 1.49 -18.05 -5.21
N PHE A 220 1.72 -16.78 -4.94
CA PHE A 220 1.22 -16.17 -3.72
C PHE A 220 -0.30 -15.96 -3.75
N ILE A 221 -0.84 -15.68 -4.94
CA ILE A 221 -2.26 -15.30 -5.13
C ILE A 221 -3.11 -16.43 -5.72
N THR A 222 -2.53 -17.56 -6.10
CA THR A 222 -3.27 -18.67 -6.73
C THR A 222 -3.18 -19.97 -5.94
N ASP A 223 -4.10 -20.88 -6.25
CA ASP A 223 -4.00 -22.28 -5.85
C ASP A 223 -2.82 -23.01 -6.54
N ASP A 224 -2.53 -24.23 -6.10
CA ASP A 224 -1.42 -25.03 -6.63
C ASP A 224 -1.55 -25.33 -8.14
N MET A 225 -2.76 -25.23 -8.68
CA MET A 225 -3.04 -25.45 -10.12
C MET A 225 -3.02 -24.13 -10.93
N TYR A 226 -2.77 -22.99 -10.29
CA TYR A 226 -2.77 -21.66 -10.90
C TYR A 226 -4.11 -21.24 -11.54
N THR A 227 -5.21 -21.88 -11.15
CA THR A 227 -6.52 -21.67 -11.77
C THR A 227 -7.44 -20.76 -10.98
N ARG A 228 -7.29 -20.71 -9.66
CA ARG A 228 -8.17 -19.97 -8.76
C ARG A 228 -7.40 -19.01 -7.89
N TYR A 229 -8.02 -17.89 -7.59
CA TYR A 229 -7.53 -16.98 -6.56
C TYR A 229 -7.65 -17.64 -5.19
N ASN A 230 -6.54 -17.73 -4.46
CA ASN A 230 -6.49 -18.33 -3.12
C ASN A 230 -6.86 -17.36 -1.99
N MET A 231 -7.31 -16.14 -2.33
CA MET A 231 -7.70 -15.05 -1.44
C MET A 231 -6.54 -14.39 -0.66
N CYS A 232 -5.30 -14.82 -0.82
CA CYS A 232 -4.19 -14.15 -0.17
C CYS A 232 -3.94 -12.76 -0.73
N HIS A 233 -3.74 -11.80 0.16
CA HIS A 233 -3.37 -10.43 -0.20
C HIS A 233 -2.42 -9.81 0.83
N PHE A 234 -1.68 -8.79 0.42
CA PHE A 234 -0.99 -7.84 1.28
C PHE A 234 -2.03 -6.87 1.83
N TRP A 235 -2.05 -6.64 3.14
CA TRP A 235 -3.05 -5.77 3.75
C TRP A 235 -2.63 -4.31 3.59
N SER A 236 -3.26 -3.61 2.64
CA SER A 236 -2.82 -2.34 2.08
C SER A 236 -2.92 -1.13 3.02
N ASN A 237 -3.50 -1.25 4.21
CA ASN A 237 -3.47 -0.18 5.22
C ASN A 237 -2.06 0.10 5.77
N PHE A 238 -1.13 -0.84 5.59
CA PHE A 238 0.30 -0.58 5.64
C PHE A 238 0.88 -0.85 4.26
N GLU A 239 1.28 0.20 3.58
CA GLU A 239 1.84 0.10 2.24
C GLU A 239 2.94 1.16 2.05
N ILE A 240 4.16 0.72 1.75
CA ILE A 240 5.27 1.58 1.33
C ILE A 240 5.59 1.23 -0.11
N ALA A 241 5.40 2.18 -1.03
CA ALA A 241 5.65 1.83 -2.43
C ALA A 241 6.21 2.98 -3.28
N ASP A 242 6.79 2.59 -4.42
CA ASP A 242 7.21 3.49 -5.48
C ASP A 242 6.00 3.79 -6.38
N PHE A 243 5.60 5.04 -6.47
CA PHE A 243 4.50 5.47 -7.33
C PHE A 243 4.70 5.10 -8.81
N SER A 244 5.93 4.85 -9.26
CA SER A 244 6.20 4.42 -10.63
C SER A 244 5.53 3.09 -10.98
N PHE A 245 5.32 2.21 -10.00
CA PHE A 245 4.57 0.98 -10.17
C PHE A 245 3.11 1.27 -10.55
N PHE A 246 2.41 2.08 -9.74
CA PHE A 246 1.02 2.45 -9.99
C PHE A 246 0.84 3.34 -11.22
N ARG A 247 1.82 4.20 -11.52
CA ARG A 247 1.82 5.07 -12.72
C ARG A 247 2.21 4.34 -14.00
N SER A 248 2.62 3.09 -13.92
CA SER A 248 2.98 2.29 -15.10
C SER A 248 1.78 2.10 -16.04
N LYS A 249 2.07 2.00 -17.34
CA LYS A 249 1.03 1.71 -18.36
C LYS A 249 0.27 0.42 -18.04
N LYS A 250 0.99 -0.61 -17.55
CA LYS A 250 0.42 -1.91 -17.19
C LYS A 250 -0.61 -1.78 -16.06
N TYR A 251 -0.23 -1.11 -14.96
CA TYR A 251 -1.12 -0.93 -13.81
C TYR A 251 -2.35 -0.09 -14.18
N LYS A 252 -2.16 1.01 -14.91
CA LYS A 252 -3.28 1.86 -15.34
C LYS A 252 -4.26 1.12 -16.23
N ALA A 253 -3.79 0.36 -17.22
CA ALA A 253 -4.64 -0.47 -18.05
C ALA A 253 -5.39 -1.55 -17.25
N PHE A 254 -4.71 -2.18 -16.29
CA PHE A 254 -5.30 -3.14 -15.36
C PHE A 254 -6.43 -2.51 -14.54
N PHE A 255 -6.15 -1.38 -13.89
CA PHE A 255 -7.17 -0.67 -13.10
C PHE A 255 -8.35 -0.24 -13.98
N GLU A 256 -8.11 0.35 -15.15
CA GLU A 256 -9.18 0.79 -16.05
C GLU A 256 -10.09 -0.38 -16.45
N PHE A 257 -9.52 -1.53 -16.74
CA PHE A 257 -10.30 -2.73 -17.07
C PHE A 257 -11.17 -3.19 -15.89
N LEU A 258 -10.61 -3.22 -14.68
CA LEU A 258 -11.34 -3.55 -13.45
C LEU A 258 -12.45 -2.52 -13.16
N ASP A 259 -12.16 -1.24 -13.29
CA ASP A 259 -13.11 -0.16 -13.01
C ASP A 259 -14.33 -0.21 -13.96
N ARG A 260 -14.09 -0.49 -15.25
CA ARG A 260 -15.17 -0.66 -16.24
C ARG A 260 -16.05 -1.86 -15.98
N SER A 261 -15.54 -2.91 -15.32
CA SER A 261 -16.35 -4.10 -14.96
C SER A 261 -17.38 -3.82 -13.86
N GLY A 262 -17.17 -2.75 -13.08
CA GLY A 262 -18.08 -2.30 -12.03
C GLY A 262 -18.00 -3.08 -10.72
N GLY A 263 -17.04 -3.99 -10.54
CA GLY A 263 -16.95 -4.84 -9.36
C GLY A 263 -16.73 -4.10 -8.04
N PHE A 264 -16.13 -2.92 -8.06
CA PHE A 264 -16.06 -2.04 -6.89
C PHE A 264 -17.46 -1.71 -6.34
N PHE A 265 -18.45 -1.55 -7.20
CA PHE A 265 -19.80 -1.12 -6.84
C PHE A 265 -20.84 -2.25 -6.78
N TYR A 266 -20.74 -3.23 -7.70
CA TYR A 266 -21.68 -4.36 -7.77
C TYR A 266 -21.30 -5.51 -6.82
N GLU A 267 -20.01 -5.55 -6.45
CA GLU A 267 -19.48 -6.36 -5.37
C GLU A 267 -18.89 -5.42 -4.31
N ARG A 268 -17.80 -5.82 -3.67
CA ARG A 268 -17.08 -4.96 -2.72
C ARG A 268 -15.56 -5.20 -2.90
N TRP A 269 -15.08 -5.06 -4.12
CA TRP A 269 -13.65 -5.20 -4.35
C TRP A 269 -12.86 -4.21 -3.50
N GLY A 270 -11.92 -4.73 -2.71
CA GLY A 270 -10.99 -3.94 -1.91
C GLY A 270 -9.75 -3.55 -2.71
N ASP A 271 -9.10 -2.48 -2.32
CA ASP A 271 -7.81 -2.09 -2.86
C ASP A 271 -6.70 -3.09 -2.49
N ALA A 272 -6.76 -3.71 -1.32
CA ALA A 272 -5.79 -4.71 -0.89
C ALA A 272 -5.67 -5.91 -1.86
N PRO A 273 -6.74 -6.63 -2.25
CA PRO A 273 -6.63 -7.66 -3.28
C PRO A 273 -6.24 -7.11 -4.65
N VAL A 274 -6.70 -5.92 -5.04
CA VAL A 274 -6.34 -5.30 -6.34
C VAL A 274 -4.84 -4.99 -6.41
N HIS A 275 -4.28 -4.33 -5.40
CA HIS A 275 -2.85 -4.03 -5.31
C HIS A 275 -2.01 -5.31 -5.26
N SER A 276 -2.43 -6.27 -4.43
CA SER A 276 -1.71 -7.54 -4.25
C SER A 276 -1.63 -8.35 -5.53
N ILE A 277 -2.73 -8.44 -6.28
CA ILE A 277 -2.77 -9.15 -7.54
C ILE A 277 -1.91 -8.43 -8.58
N ALA A 278 -2.04 -7.10 -8.69
CA ALA A 278 -1.21 -6.32 -9.60
C ALA A 278 0.28 -6.46 -9.27
N ALA A 279 0.68 -6.31 -8.00
CA ALA A 279 2.06 -6.50 -7.57
C ALA A 279 2.56 -7.91 -7.86
N SER A 280 1.73 -8.92 -7.62
CA SER A 280 2.09 -10.33 -7.88
C SER A 280 2.23 -10.66 -9.36
N LEU A 281 1.53 -9.97 -10.25
CA LEU A 281 1.60 -10.18 -11.69
C LEU A 281 2.69 -9.34 -12.37
N PHE A 282 2.90 -8.11 -11.91
CA PHE A 282 3.66 -7.09 -12.65
C PHE A 282 5.04 -6.78 -12.05
N LEU A 283 5.34 -7.32 -10.87
CA LEU A 283 6.63 -7.16 -10.21
C LEU A 283 7.31 -8.51 -10.02
N ASN A 284 8.64 -8.48 -10.00
CA ASN A 284 9.43 -9.61 -9.55
C ASN A 284 9.39 -9.72 -8.02
N LYS A 285 9.65 -10.92 -7.51
CA LYS A 285 9.71 -11.19 -6.06
C LYS A 285 10.73 -10.28 -5.34
N ASP A 286 11.85 -9.99 -5.96
CA ASP A 286 12.90 -9.14 -5.42
C ASP A 286 12.55 -7.65 -5.41
N GLU A 287 11.55 -7.21 -6.17
CA GLU A 287 11.02 -5.85 -6.12
C GLU A 287 9.98 -5.65 -5.00
N ILE A 288 9.52 -6.74 -4.37
CA ILE A 288 8.56 -6.70 -3.24
C ILE A 288 9.31 -6.95 -1.93
N HIS A 289 9.00 -6.16 -0.91
CA HIS A 289 9.64 -6.26 0.40
C HIS A 289 8.64 -6.53 1.52
N TYR A 290 8.96 -7.52 2.34
CA TYR A 290 8.28 -7.78 3.60
C TYR A 290 9.06 -7.08 4.73
N PHE A 291 8.48 -6.00 5.28
CA PHE A 291 9.02 -5.28 6.43
C PHE A 291 8.78 -6.09 7.73
N GLU A 292 9.48 -7.21 7.85
CA GLU A 292 9.35 -8.13 8.98
C GLU A 292 9.81 -7.51 10.31
N ASP A 293 10.58 -6.44 10.24
CA ASP A 293 11.14 -5.71 11.38
C ASP A 293 10.29 -4.53 11.86
N ILE A 294 9.21 -4.17 11.15
CA ILE A 294 8.34 -3.06 11.52
C ILE A 294 7.09 -3.59 12.25
N GLY A 295 7.06 -3.42 13.58
CA GLY A 295 5.87 -3.76 14.36
C GLY A 295 4.71 -2.83 14.07
N TYR A 296 3.57 -3.41 13.64
CA TYR A 296 2.42 -2.67 13.16
C TYR A 296 1.11 -3.29 13.62
N THR A 297 0.16 -2.45 14.01
CA THR A 297 -1.23 -2.85 14.29
C THR A 297 -2.19 -1.99 13.48
N HIS A 298 -3.15 -2.65 12.86
CA HIS A 298 -4.46 -2.11 12.53
C HIS A 298 -5.48 -3.08 13.12
N PRO A 299 -6.38 -2.62 14.02
CA PRO A 299 -7.33 -3.53 14.68
C PRO A 299 -8.16 -4.36 13.69
N PRO A 300 -8.36 -5.65 13.95
CA PRO A 300 -7.93 -6.41 15.13
C PRO A 300 -6.56 -7.09 15.00
N PHE A 301 -5.78 -6.86 13.94
CA PHE A 301 -4.57 -7.62 13.63
C PHE A 301 -3.30 -6.84 13.96
N THR A 302 -2.31 -7.58 14.47
CA THR A 302 -0.99 -7.06 14.82
C THR A 302 0.09 -7.93 14.17
N HIS A 303 1.03 -7.29 13.48
CA HIS A 303 2.33 -7.85 13.16
C HIS A 303 3.32 -7.41 14.25
N CYS A 304 3.96 -8.36 14.91
CA CYS A 304 4.99 -8.09 15.89
C CYS A 304 6.30 -8.79 15.51
N PRO A 305 7.39 -8.04 15.27
CA PRO A 305 8.69 -8.61 14.92
C PRO A 305 9.21 -9.56 15.99
N ARG A 306 9.95 -10.58 15.57
CA ARG A 306 10.69 -11.43 16.52
C ARG A 306 11.80 -10.61 17.18
N MET A 307 12.07 -10.87 18.46
CA MET A 307 13.09 -10.12 19.23
C MET A 307 14.47 -10.13 18.57
N SER A 308 14.82 -11.17 17.81
CA SER A 308 16.09 -11.27 17.10
C SER A 308 16.28 -10.25 15.96
N LEU A 309 15.17 -9.62 15.52
CA LEU A 309 15.17 -8.62 14.44
C LEU A 309 15.25 -7.18 14.97
N GLN A 310 15.15 -6.98 16.28
CA GLN A 310 15.04 -5.66 16.88
C GLN A 310 16.25 -5.35 17.78
N LYS A 311 16.78 -4.12 17.63
CA LYS A 311 17.79 -3.57 18.53
C LYS A 311 17.20 -3.04 19.84
N SER A 312 15.90 -2.72 19.84
CA SER A 312 15.14 -2.18 20.97
C SER A 312 13.83 -2.94 21.13
N PRO A 313 13.31 -3.12 22.36
CA PRO A 313 12.08 -3.85 22.57
C PRO A 313 10.89 -3.12 21.90
N CYS A 314 10.04 -3.93 21.26
CA CYS A 314 8.75 -3.48 20.73
C CYS A 314 7.69 -3.44 21.82
N SER A 315 6.65 -2.61 21.68
CA SER A 315 5.51 -2.54 22.60
C SER A 315 4.43 -3.59 22.33
N CYS A 316 4.62 -4.48 21.34
CA CYS A 316 3.67 -5.54 20.99
C CYS A 316 4.11 -6.92 21.53
N ASN A 317 3.20 -7.89 21.47
CA ASN A 317 3.46 -9.27 21.88
C ASN A 317 3.62 -10.18 20.65
N VAL A 318 4.79 -10.78 20.51
CA VAL A 318 5.12 -11.69 19.39
C VAL A 318 4.17 -12.88 19.31
N SER A 319 3.73 -13.44 20.44
CA SER A 319 2.85 -14.63 20.46
C SER A 319 1.45 -14.37 19.86
N THR A 320 1.02 -13.12 19.84
CA THR A 320 -0.26 -12.70 19.24
C THR A 320 -0.12 -12.17 17.83
N SER A 321 1.11 -12.18 17.26
CA SER A 321 1.35 -11.75 15.90
C SER A 321 0.54 -12.58 14.90
N VAL A 322 -0.05 -11.90 13.92
CA VAL A 322 -0.80 -12.53 12.83
C VAL A 322 0.04 -13.54 12.05
N ASP A 323 1.35 -13.33 11.96
CA ASP A 323 2.29 -14.27 11.32
C ASP A 323 2.37 -15.63 12.02
N ILE A 324 1.96 -15.69 13.30
CA ILE A 324 1.91 -16.92 14.09
C ILE A 324 0.49 -17.46 14.15
N THR A 325 -0.50 -16.57 14.34
CA THR A 325 -1.90 -16.97 14.53
C THR A 325 -2.63 -17.27 13.23
N MET A 326 -2.22 -16.64 12.12
CA MET A 326 -2.79 -16.80 10.77
C MET A 326 -1.71 -16.89 9.68
N PRO A 327 -0.79 -17.88 9.76
CA PRO A 327 0.46 -17.84 8.98
C PRO A 327 0.33 -18.26 7.52
N MET A 328 -0.85 -18.61 7.01
CA MET A 328 -1.00 -19.26 5.71
C MET A 328 -0.43 -18.41 4.58
N CYS A 329 -0.89 -17.18 4.41
CA CYS A 329 -0.47 -16.33 3.29
C CYS A 329 1.00 -15.89 3.42
N ILE A 330 1.48 -15.55 4.63
CA ILE A 330 2.89 -15.16 4.79
C ILE A 330 3.84 -16.35 4.55
N ASN A 331 3.43 -17.55 4.89
CA ASN A 331 4.21 -18.76 4.60
C ASN A 331 4.27 -19.04 3.10
N LEU A 332 3.18 -18.81 2.35
CA LEU A 332 3.21 -18.90 0.89
C LEU A 332 4.20 -17.90 0.30
N TYR A 333 4.12 -16.64 0.73
CA TYR A 333 5.06 -15.60 0.29
C TYR A 333 6.52 -15.98 0.56
N LYS A 334 6.83 -16.47 1.76
CA LYS A 334 8.20 -16.84 2.17
C LYS A 334 8.75 -18.07 1.39
N LYS A 335 7.88 -18.96 0.92
CA LYS A 335 8.27 -20.17 0.14
C LYS A 335 8.62 -19.88 -1.32
N ILE A 336 8.19 -18.76 -1.88
CA ILE A 336 8.50 -18.39 -3.26
C ILE A 336 9.98 -17.98 -3.32
N PRO A 337 10.81 -18.58 -4.16
CA PRO A 337 12.22 -18.22 -4.29
C PRO A 337 12.38 -16.77 -4.78
N ARG A 338 13.53 -16.19 -4.45
CA ARG A 338 13.95 -14.87 -4.95
C ARG A 338 14.51 -14.99 -6.35
#